data_b0f06579b66922cc867f3f6e7bcb2dfe
#
_entry.id   b0f06579b66922cc867f3f6e7bcb2dfe
#
_cell.length_a   1.000
_cell.length_b   1.000
_cell.length_c   1.000
_cell.angle_alpha   90.00
_cell.angle_beta   90.00
_cell.angle_gamma   90.00
#
_symmetry.space_group_name_H-M   'P 1'
#
loop_
_entity.id
_entity.type
_entity.pdbx_description
1 polymer ?
#
loop_
_entity_poly.entity_id
_entity_poly.type
_entity_poly.pdbx_seq_one_letter_code
_entity_poly.pdbx_strand_id
1 'polypeptide(L)'
;MARAKPPAPTLVLFVRHGQTPTTGATLPGRAPGLHLAETGVAQAEAAAARIAGLKDVAAVYASPMERARETATPIARARRLRTRTERGLNECDFGEWTGAELKALRKRPEWKTVQRYPSGFRFPRGESFTEMQGRMGAAVETLCGRHRGRTVVAVSHADPIKAAVASAMGTHLDLFQRIVVSPCSITAIAYGAAGPVVLAVNSTGDDLNRLVPS
;
A
#
# COMPACT_ATOMS: atom_id res chain seq x y z
N MET A 1 19.99 0.95 -37.54
CA MET A 1 19.32 -0.04 -36.66
C MET A 1 18.26 0.69 -35.82
N ALA A 2 16.98 0.39 -36.01
CA ALA A 2 15.91 0.97 -35.19
C ALA A 2 16.08 0.49 -33.74
N ARG A 3 16.27 1.40 -32.79
CA ARG A 3 16.28 1.06 -31.35
C ARG A 3 14.91 0.49 -31.01
N ALA A 4 14.87 -0.74 -30.50
CA ALA A 4 13.65 -1.34 -29.99
C ALA A 4 13.03 -0.38 -28.94
N LYS A 5 11.71 -0.11 -29.08
CA LYS A 5 10.97 0.71 -28.11
C LYS A 5 11.17 0.06 -26.72
N PRO A 6 11.55 0.83 -25.68
CA PRO A 6 11.69 0.28 -24.34
C PRO A 6 10.35 -0.34 -23.91
N PRO A 7 10.38 -1.43 -23.14
CA PRO A 7 9.17 -2.08 -22.65
C PRO A 7 8.35 -1.08 -21.82
N ALA A 8 7.01 -1.14 -21.96
CA ALA A 8 6.11 -0.31 -21.19
C ALA A 8 6.35 -0.51 -19.67
N PRO A 9 6.25 0.52 -18.84
CA PRO A 9 6.39 0.40 -17.40
C PRO A 9 5.26 -0.45 -16.80
N THR A 10 5.56 -1.18 -15.73
CA THR A 10 4.52 -1.85 -14.93
C THR A 10 3.88 -0.83 -14.01
N LEU A 11 2.55 -0.68 -14.10
CA LEU A 11 1.80 0.19 -13.21
C LEU A 11 1.35 -0.58 -11.96
N VAL A 12 1.79 -0.15 -10.78
CA VAL A 12 1.30 -0.70 -9.52
C VAL A 12 0.35 0.30 -8.87
N LEU A 13 -0.89 -0.13 -8.67
CA LEU A 13 -1.92 0.61 -7.94
C LEU A 13 -1.95 0.09 -6.51
N PHE A 14 -1.33 0.81 -5.59
CA PHE A 14 -1.45 0.52 -4.17
C PHE A 14 -2.79 1.03 -3.66
N VAL A 15 -3.51 0.18 -2.95
CA VAL A 15 -4.77 0.53 -2.30
C VAL A 15 -4.61 0.28 -0.80
N ARG A 16 -4.79 1.29 0.02
CA ARG A 16 -4.89 1.06 1.47
C ARG A 16 -6.20 0.34 1.77
N HIS A 17 -6.18 -0.61 2.72
CA HIS A 17 -7.43 -1.22 3.18
C HIS A 17 -8.46 -0.18 3.64
N GLY A 18 -9.74 -0.52 3.55
CA GLY A 18 -10.85 0.33 3.99
C GLY A 18 -10.86 0.57 5.50
N GLN A 19 -11.71 1.47 5.95
CA GLN A 19 -11.85 1.79 7.36
C GLN A 19 -12.25 0.57 8.18
N THR A 20 -11.65 0.45 9.38
CA THR A 20 -11.99 -0.57 10.39
C THR A 20 -12.53 0.13 11.64
N PRO A 21 -13.20 -0.58 12.58
CA PRO A 21 -13.69 0.04 13.81
C PRO A 21 -12.61 0.74 14.64
N THR A 22 -11.36 0.35 14.48
CA THR A 22 -10.22 0.89 15.25
C THR A 22 -9.37 1.90 14.48
N THR A 23 -9.76 2.23 13.25
CA THR A 23 -9.00 3.16 12.40
C THR A 23 -8.86 4.53 13.08
N GLY A 24 -7.61 4.98 13.29
CA GLY A 24 -7.31 6.25 13.95
C GLY A 24 -7.33 6.21 15.49
N ALA A 25 -7.75 5.09 16.10
CA ALA A 25 -7.80 4.91 17.55
C ALA A 25 -6.66 4.04 18.08
N THR A 26 -6.39 2.91 17.43
CA THR A 26 -5.36 1.95 17.85
C THR A 26 -4.33 1.71 16.75
N LEU A 27 -3.22 1.07 17.14
CA LEU A 27 -2.17 0.57 16.24
C LEU A 27 -2.38 -0.94 16.03
N PRO A 28 -3.20 -1.37 15.06
CA PRO A 28 -3.64 -2.76 14.99
C PRO A 28 -2.54 -3.74 14.58
N GLY A 29 -1.52 -3.27 13.86
CA GLY A 29 -0.43 -4.11 13.38
C GLY A 29 -0.92 -5.32 12.59
N ARG A 30 -0.39 -6.49 12.98
CA ARG A 30 -0.73 -7.79 12.39
C ARG A 30 -1.69 -8.61 13.25
N ALA A 31 -2.41 -7.99 14.19
CA ALA A 31 -3.42 -8.67 14.97
C ALA A 31 -4.50 -9.28 14.05
N PRO A 32 -4.88 -10.56 14.25
CA PRO A 32 -5.94 -11.21 13.50
C PRO A 32 -7.33 -10.71 13.94
N GLY A 33 -8.35 -11.00 13.11
CA GLY A 33 -9.76 -10.73 13.46
C GLY A 33 -10.18 -9.27 13.31
N LEU A 34 -9.36 -8.41 12.69
CA LEU A 34 -9.75 -7.03 12.40
C LEU A 34 -10.32 -6.91 10.99
N HIS A 35 -11.64 -6.80 10.92
CA HIS A 35 -12.43 -6.68 9.71
C HIS A 35 -12.74 -5.23 9.34
N LEU A 36 -13.26 -5.02 8.13
CA LEU A 36 -13.75 -3.71 7.70
C LEU A 36 -14.99 -3.31 8.50
N ALA A 37 -15.11 -2.01 8.82
CA ALA A 37 -16.36 -1.41 9.24
C ALA A 37 -17.31 -1.29 8.03
N GLU A 38 -18.58 -1.03 8.25
CA GLU A 38 -19.56 -0.81 7.17
C GLU A 38 -19.11 0.30 6.21
N THR A 39 -18.60 1.40 6.75
CA THR A 39 -17.98 2.48 5.95
C THR A 39 -16.78 2.00 5.14
N GLY A 40 -15.98 1.08 5.69
CA GLY A 40 -14.84 0.48 5.00
C GLY A 40 -15.26 -0.42 3.84
N VAL A 41 -16.36 -1.15 3.99
CA VAL A 41 -16.95 -1.94 2.90
C VAL A 41 -17.41 -1.04 1.77
N ALA A 42 -18.14 0.03 2.07
CA ALA A 42 -18.57 1.01 1.06
C ALA A 42 -17.37 1.68 0.34
N GLN A 43 -16.32 2.01 1.08
CA GLN A 43 -15.07 2.54 0.51
C GLN A 43 -14.41 1.55 -0.44
N ALA A 44 -14.39 0.25 -0.10
CA ALA A 44 -13.82 -0.79 -0.95
C ALA A 44 -14.60 -0.97 -2.25
N GLU A 45 -15.93 -0.92 -2.22
CA GLU A 45 -16.77 -0.95 -3.42
C GLU A 45 -16.55 0.28 -4.31
N ALA A 46 -16.42 1.46 -3.72
CA ALA A 46 -16.10 2.69 -4.46
C ALA A 46 -14.73 2.61 -5.16
N ALA A 47 -13.70 2.11 -4.45
CA ALA A 47 -12.39 1.88 -5.05
C ALA A 47 -12.45 0.82 -6.18
N ALA A 48 -13.23 -0.23 -6.00
CA ALA A 48 -13.46 -1.25 -7.02
C ALA A 48 -14.10 -0.68 -8.28
N ALA A 49 -15.11 0.19 -8.15
CA ALA A 49 -15.76 0.86 -9.28
C ALA A 49 -14.78 1.71 -10.08
N ARG A 50 -13.87 2.44 -9.40
CA ARG A 50 -12.82 3.25 -10.06
C ARG A 50 -11.82 2.38 -10.82
N ILE A 51 -11.40 1.25 -10.24
CA ILE A 51 -10.44 0.32 -10.86
C ILE A 51 -11.12 -0.48 -11.99
N ALA A 52 -12.42 -0.70 -11.95
CA ALA A 52 -13.17 -1.41 -12.99
C ALA A 52 -13.05 -0.72 -14.36
N GLY A 53 -12.92 0.61 -14.41
CA GLY A 53 -12.75 1.39 -15.64
C GLY A 53 -11.39 1.21 -16.34
N LEU A 54 -10.38 0.67 -15.66
CA LEU A 54 -9.06 0.45 -16.24
C LEU A 54 -9.06 -0.76 -17.19
N LYS A 55 -8.44 -0.63 -18.37
CA LYS A 55 -8.49 -1.68 -19.40
C LYS A 55 -7.64 -2.91 -19.07
N ASP A 56 -6.48 -2.76 -18.47
CA ASP A 56 -5.44 -3.81 -18.42
C ASP A 56 -4.96 -4.13 -17.00
N VAL A 57 -5.88 -4.52 -16.10
CA VAL A 57 -5.51 -5.03 -14.79
C VAL A 57 -5.23 -6.53 -14.88
N ALA A 58 -3.94 -6.91 -14.72
CA ALA A 58 -3.48 -8.28 -14.87
C ALA A 58 -3.66 -9.13 -13.59
N ALA A 59 -3.60 -8.50 -12.41
CA ALA A 59 -3.67 -9.22 -11.15
C ALA A 59 -4.09 -8.29 -10.00
N VAL A 60 -4.69 -8.90 -8.97
CA VAL A 60 -4.99 -8.28 -7.69
C VAL A 60 -4.29 -9.06 -6.59
N TYR A 61 -3.43 -8.38 -5.84
CA TYR A 61 -2.73 -8.91 -4.69
C TYR A 61 -3.19 -8.20 -3.43
N ALA A 62 -3.15 -8.90 -2.31
CA ALA A 62 -3.46 -8.34 -1.00
C ALA A 62 -2.49 -8.86 0.07
N SER A 63 -2.24 -8.03 1.07
CA SER A 63 -1.72 -8.46 2.36
C SER A 63 -2.59 -9.60 2.92
N PRO A 64 -2.03 -10.55 3.69
CA PRO A 64 -2.80 -11.64 4.30
C PRO A 64 -3.86 -11.20 5.32
N MET A 65 -3.80 -9.95 5.80
CA MET A 65 -4.74 -9.42 6.80
C MET A 65 -6.17 -9.36 6.27
N GLU A 66 -7.16 -9.68 7.13
CA GLU A 66 -8.58 -9.77 6.79
C GLU A 66 -9.06 -8.49 6.11
N ARG A 67 -8.84 -7.32 6.72
CA ARG A 67 -9.22 -6.01 6.19
C ARG A 67 -8.67 -5.70 4.80
N ALA A 68 -7.46 -6.19 4.50
CA ALA A 68 -6.85 -6.00 3.18
C ALA A 68 -7.45 -6.95 2.14
N ARG A 69 -7.71 -8.21 2.52
CA ARG A 69 -8.37 -9.21 1.67
C ARG A 69 -9.81 -8.80 1.37
N GLU A 70 -10.54 -8.32 2.37
CA GLU A 70 -11.90 -7.81 2.23
C GLU A 70 -11.96 -6.62 1.28
N THR A 71 -11.00 -5.69 1.38
CA THR A 71 -10.87 -4.57 0.43
C THR A 71 -10.55 -5.05 -0.99
N ALA A 72 -9.71 -6.08 -1.15
CA ALA A 72 -9.33 -6.61 -2.45
C ALA A 72 -10.45 -7.39 -3.13
N THR A 73 -11.38 -7.98 -2.37
CA THR A 73 -12.45 -8.83 -2.88
C THR A 73 -13.33 -8.14 -3.92
N PRO A 74 -13.96 -6.97 -3.67
CA PRO A 74 -14.76 -6.28 -4.68
C PRO A 74 -13.94 -5.83 -5.89
N ILE A 75 -12.66 -5.44 -5.70
CA ILE A 75 -11.76 -5.07 -6.79
C ILE A 75 -11.50 -6.27 -7.72
N ALA A 76 -11.18 -7.43 -7.15
CA ALA A 76 -10.94 -8.65 -7.92
C ALA A 76 -12.23 -9.10 -8.63
N ARG A 77 -13.39 -9.04 -7.96
CA ARG A 77 -14.70 -9.35 -8.54
C ARG A 77 -15.02 -8.47 -9.75
N ALA A 78 -14.82 -7.14 -9.63
CA ALA A 78 -15.07 -6.19 -10.70
C ALA A 78 -14.19 -6.44 -11.94
N ARG A 79 -13.02 -7.05 -11.76
CA ARG A 79 -12.09 -7.41 -12.85
C ARG A 79 -12.15 -8.90 -13.26
N ARG A 80 -13.05 -9.69 -12.71
CA ARG A 80 -13.15 -11.16 -12.91
C ARG A 80 -11.83 -11.88 -12.62
N LEU A 81 -11.10 -11.39 -11.61
CA LEU A 81 -9.83 -11.93 -11.14
C LEU A 81 -10.01 -12.58 -9.76
N ARG A 82 -8.99 -13.34 -9.33
CA ARG A 82 -8.86 -13.83 -7.96
C ARG A 82 -7.86 -12.99 -7.19
N THR A 83 -8.14 -12.72 -5.92
CA THR A 83 -7.18 -12.11 -5.02
C THR A 83 -6.06 -13.11 -4.71
N ARG A 84 -4.81 -12.70 -4.89
CA ARG A 84 -3.60 -13.44 -4.53
C ARG A 84 -3.00 -12.85 -3.26
N THR A 85 -2.54 -13.70 -2.36
CA THR A 85 -1.86 -13.22 -1.15
C THR A 85 -0.39 -12.91 -1.43
N GLU A 86 0.07 -11.73 -1.01
CA GLU A 86 1.48 -11.33 -1.04
C GLU A 86 1.91 -10.84 0.35
N ARG A 87 2.76 -11.62 1.01
CA ARG A 87 3.19 -11.35 2.40
C ARG A 87 4.02 -10.07 2.54
N GLY A 88 4.73 -9.69 1.47
CA GLY A 88 5.49 -8.45 1.45
C GLY A 88 4.63 -7.18 1.53
N LEU A 89 3.32 -7.28 1.24
CA LEU A 89 2.35 -6.20 1.40
C LEU A 89 1.81 -6.06 2.83
N ASN A 90 2.29 -6.85 3.78
CA ASN A 90 1.79 -6.87 5.16
C ASN A 90 2.04 -5.54 5.88
N GLU A 91 1.24 -5.28 6.92
CA GLU A 91 1.47 -4.14 7.81
C GLU A 91 2.82 -4.27 8.53
N CYS A 92 3.36 -3.16 9.02
CA CYS A 92 4.51 -3.18 9.91
C CYS A 92 4.19 -4.06 11.13
N ASP A 93 5.15 -4.89 11.52
CA ASP A 93 5.04 -5.63 12.76
C ASP A 93 5.38 -4.70 13.93
N PHE A 94 4.36 -4.23 14.60
CA PHE A 94 4.53 -3.31 15.72
C PHE A 94 4.92 -4.03 17.03
N GLY A 95 5.11 -5.35 17.00
CA GLY A 95 5.52 -6.13 18.15
C GLY A 95 4.65 -5.85 19.39
N GLU A 96 5.27 -5.45 20.49
CA GLU A 96 4.58 -5.15 21.76
C GLU A 96 3.63 -3.93 21.69
N TRP A 97 3.71 -3.11 20.64
CA TRP A 97 2.80 -1.98 20.45
C TRP A 97 1.52 -2.34 19.70
N THR A 98 1.43 -3.58 19.24
CA THR A 98 0.23 -4.08 18.55
C THR A 98 -1.00 -3.99 19.45
N GLY A 99 -2.07 -3.37 18.97
CA GLY A 99 -3.31 -3.16 19.70
C GLY A 99 -3.31 -1.96 20.64
N ALA A 100 -2.18 -1.29 20.86
CA ALA A 100 -2.09 -0.15 21.76
C ALA A 100 -2.87 1.07 21.21
N GLU A 101 -3.46 1.85 22.11
CA GLU A 101 -4.12 3.10 21.77
C GLU A 101 -3.13 4.16 21.28
N LEU A 102 -3.40 4.78 20.15
CA LEU A 102 -2.55 5.85 19.61
C LEU A 102 -2.41 7.03 20.60
N LYS A 103 -3.47 7.33 21.38
CA LYS A 103 -3.44 8.37 22.40
C LYS A 103 -2.41 8.07 23.49
N ALA A 104 -2.28 6.81 23.89
CA ALA A 104 -1.27 6.36 24.87
C ALA A 104 0.13 6.37 24.26
N LEU A 105 0.28 5.86 23.03
CA LEU A 105 1.57 5.82 22.34
C LEU A 105 2.16 7.21 22.12
N ARG A 106 1.34 8.20 21.78
CA ARG A 106 1.78 9.60 21.57
C ARG A 106 2.42 10.23 22.81
N LYS A 107 2.20 9.69 24.01
CA LYS A 107 2.79 10.16 25.26
C LYS A 107 4.16 9.53 25.54
N ARG A 108 4.52 8.46 24.82
CA ARG A 108 5.81 7.78 25.00
C ARG A 108 6.96 8.61 24.44
N PRO A 109 8.12 8.65 25.09
CA PRO A 109 9.31 9.33 24.54
C PRO A 109 9.70 8.82 23.16
N GLU A 110 9.60 7.51 22.94
CA GLU A 110 9.95 6.83 21.69
C GLU A 110 9.06 7.25 20.51
N TRP A 111 7.84 7.78 20.78
CA TRP A 111 6.96 8.28 19.75
C TRP A 111 7.58 9.41 18.91
N LYS A 112 8.44 10.22 19.52
CA LYS A 112 9.18 11.26 18.80
C LYS A 112 10.11 10.65 17.74
N THR A 113 10.77 9.53 18.09
CA THR A 113 11.63 8.78 17.16
C THR A 113 10.80 8.20 16.02
N VAL A 114 9.66 7.55 16.31
CA VAL A 114 8.72 7.04 15.30
C VAL A 114 8.31 8.12 14.31
N GLN A 115 8.13 9.37 14.77
CA GLN A 115 7.67 10.47 13.93
C GLN A 115 8.79 11.22 13.19
N ARG A 116 9.99 11.31 13.75
CA ARG A 116 11.06 12.19 13.25
C ARG A 116 12.29 11.45 12.75
N TYR A 117 12.50 10.24 13.21
CA TYR A 117 13.65 9.40 12.86
C TYR A 117 13.25 7.92 12.75
N PRO A 118 12.22 7.59 11.93
CA PRO A 118 11.73 6.22 11.79
C PRO A 118 12.78 5.25 11.26
N SER A 119 13.74 5.69 10.44
CA SER A 119 14.81 4.80 9.93
C SER A 119 15.69 4.22 11.06
N GLY A 120 15.80 4.93 12.18
CA GLY A 120 16.54 4.46 13.36
C GLY A 120 15.67 3.73 14.38
N PHE A 121 14.37 3.51 14.12
CA PHE A 121 13.45 2.92 15.07
C PHE A 121 13.11 1.47 14.76
N ARG A 122 13.17 0.62 15.80
CA ARG A 122 12.66 -0.76 15.79
C ARG A 122 11.61 -0.91 16.87
N PHE A 123 10.47 -1.49 16.51
CA PHE A 123 9.44 -1.83 17.50
C PHE A 123 9.93 -2.95 18.43
N PRO A 124 9.70 -2.86 19.74
CA PRO A 124 10.06 -3.93 20.69
C PRO A 124 9.44 -5.26 20.26
N ARG A 125 10.27 -6.28 20.04
CA ARG A 125 9.88 -7.59 19.48
C ARG A 125 9.14 -7.52 18.12
N GLY A 126 9.33 -6.44 17.38
CA GLY A 126 8.72 -6.21 16.08
C GLY A 126 9.73 -5.89 14.98
N GLU A 127 9.22 -5.34 13.92
CA GLU A 127 9.96 -4.94 12.73
C GLU A 127 10.51 -3.51 12.88
N SER A 128 11.61 -3.18 12.23
CA SER A 128 12.00 -1.79 12.00
C SER A 128 11.27 -1.25 10.76
N PHE A 129 11.18 0.07 10.64
CA PHE A 129 10.64 0.67 9.42
C PHE A 129 11.52 0.40 8.19
N THR A 130 12.83 0.23 8.38
CA THR A 130 13.77 -0.15 7.31
C THR A 130 13.53 -1.58 6.82
N GLU A 131 13.27 -2.53 7.71
CA GLU A 131 12.90 -3.89 7.31
C GLU A 131 11.55 -3.92 6.59
N MET A 132 10.58 -3.17 7.08
CA MET A 132 9.28 -3.01 6.40
C MET A 132 9.45 -2.44 4.99
N GLN A 133 10.25 -1.38 4.83
CA GLN A 133 10.53 -0.79 3.52
C GLN A 133 11.24 -1.79 2.58
N GLY A 134 12.24 -2.52 3.09
CA GLY A 134 12.97 -3.52 2.32
C GLY A 134 12.07 -4.64 1.80
N ARG A 135 11.22 -5.24 2.65
CA ARG A 135 10.31 -6.29 2.19
C ARG A 135 9.21 -5.77 1.26
N MET A 136 8.75 -4.52 1.46
CA MET A 136 7.80 -3.90 0.53
C MET A 136 8.44 -3.68 -0.84
N GLY A 137 9.69 -3.22 -0.89
CA GLY A 137 10.47 -3.09 -2.13
C GLY A 137 10.61 -4.44 -2.85
N ALA A 138 11.02 -5.50 -2.14
CA ALA A 138 11.14 -6.85 -2.71
C ALA A 138 9.79 -7.39 -3.25
N ALA A 139 8.69 -7.11 -2.56
CA ALA A 139 7.36 -7.45 -3.08
C ALA A 139 7.06 -6.72 -4.39
N VAL A 140 7.31 -5.41 -4.44
CA VAL A 140 7.11 -4.59 -5.66
C VAL A 140 7.94 -5.12 -6.83
N GLU A 141 9.22 -5.42 -6.62
CA GLU A 141 10.09 -6.02 -7.65
C GLU A 141 9.52 -7.35 -8.16
N THR A 142 9.04 -8.19 -7.24
CA THR A 142 8.41 -9.48 -7.59
C THR A 142 7.15 -9.27 -8.44
N LEU A 143 6.28 -8.32 -8.06
CA LEU A 143 5.06 -8.00 -8.80
C LEU A 143 5.39 -7.45 -10.19
N CYS A 144 6.34 -6.52 -10.28
CA CYS A 144 6.79 -5.95 -11.55
C CYS A 144 7.42 -7.01 -12.46
N GLY A 145 8.24 -7.89 -11.91
CA GLY A 145 8.85 -9.00 -12.68
C GLY A 145 7.83 -9.97 -13.26
N ARG A 146 6.77 -10.28 -12.51
CA ARG A 146 5.68 -11.19 -12.94
C ARG A 146 4.71 -10.57 -13.95
N HIS A 147 4.57 -9.25 -13.95
CA HIS A 147 3.53 -8.54 -14.71
C HIS A 147 4.10 -7.38 -15.54
N ARG A 148 5.23 -7.62 -16.21
CA ARG A 148 5.93 -6.60 -17.00
C ARG A 148 4.98 -5.89 -17.98
N GLY A 149 4.98 -4.56 -17.94
CA GLY A 149 4.19 -3.72 -18.83
C GLY A 149 2.67 -3.75 -18.59
N ARG A 150 2.22 -4.34 -17.48
CA ARG A 150 0.80 -4.48 -17.13
C ARG A 150 0.45 -3.69 -15.88
N THR A 151 -0.84 -3.54 -15.61
CA THR A 151 -1.32 -2.94 -14.35
C THR A 151 -1.58 -4.02 -13.31
N VAL A 152 -1.10 -3.79 -12.07
CA VAL A 152 -1.31 -4.66 -10.91
C VAL A 152 -1.91 -3.85 -9.78
N VAL A 153 -2.91 -4.41 -9.11
CA VAL A 153 -3.44 -3.84 -7.86
C VAL A 153 -2.80 -4.55 -6.67
N ALA A 154 -2.30 -3.77 -5.71
CA ALA A 154 -1.66 -4.23 -4.48
C ALA A 154 -2.34 -3.61 -3.26
N VAL A 155 -3.23 -4.38 -2.61
CA VAL A 155 -3.94 -3.92 -1.41
C VAL A 155 -3.09 -4.13 -0.18
N SER A 156 -2.80 -3.05 0.54
CA SER A 156 -1.86 -3.00 1.64
C SER A 156 -2.34 -2.05 2.76
N HIS A 157 -1.42 -1.51 3.53
CA HIS A 157 -1.66 -0.68 4.71
C HIS A 157 -0.97 0.68 4.55
N ALA A 158 -1.23 1.61 5.48
CA ALA A 158 -0.74 2.98 5.36
C ALA A 158 0.80 3.05 5.33
N ASP A 159 1.47 2.48 6.32
CA ASP A 159 2.92 2.65 6.46
C ASP A 159 3.73 1.95 5.35
N PRO A 160 3.41 0.71 4.92
CA PRO A 160 4.06 0.11 3.76
C PRO A 160 3.88 0.91 2.46
N ILE A 161 2.66 1.45 2.23
CA ILE A 161 2.42 2.27 1.02
C ILE A 161 3.21 3.57 1.09
N LYS A 162 3.25 4.26 2.25
CA LYS A 162 4.08 5.46 2.43
C LYS A 162 5.56 5.16 2.20
N ALA A 163 6.06 4.00 2.68
CA ALA A 163 7.43 3.58 2.47
C ALA A 163 7.74 3.31 0.99
N ALA A 164 6.80 2.71 0.24
CA ALA A 164 6.93 2.51 -1.20
C ALA A 164 6.97 3.85 -1.95
N VAL A 165 6.13 4.82 -1.58
CA VAL A 165 6.13 6.18 -2.15
C VAL A 165 7.46 6.88 -1.85
N ALA A 166 7.91 6.87 -0.58
CA ALA A 166 9.18 7.49 -0.19
C ALA A 166 10.35 6.91 -0.99
N SER A 167 10.41 5.58 -1.13
CA SER A 167 11.42 4.90 -1.93
C SER A 167 11.36 5.31 -3.42
N ALA A 168 10.16 5.33 -4.01
CA ALA A 168 9.97 5.70 -5.42
C ALA A 168 10.33 7.16 -5.72
N MET A 169 10.16 8.05 -4.75
CA MET A 169 10.49 9.47 -4.86
C MET A 169 11.95 9.79 -4.48
N GLY A 170 12.75 8.81 -4.04
CA GLY A 170 14.08 9.05 -3.47
C GLY A 170 14.05 9.88 -2.18
N THR A 171 12.90 9.88 -1.51
CA THR A 171 12.72 10.59 -0.23
C THR A 171 13.22 9.71 0.91
N HIS A 172 14.01 10.29 1.80
CA HIS A 172 14.51 9.56 2.97
C HIS A 172 13.35 9.02 3.81
N LEU A 173 13.51 7.82 4.35
CA LEU A 173 12.47 7.15 5.15
C LEU A 173 12.00 8.00 6.35
N ASP A 174 12.86 8.85 6.90
CA ASP A 174 12.51 9.76 8.01
C ASP A 174 11.44 10.80 7.64
N LEU A 175 11.15 10.97 6.36
CA LEU A 175 10.13 11.89 5.88
C LEU A 175 8.81 11.19 5.49
N PHE A 176 8.75 9.86 5.54
CA PHE A 176 7.59 9.10 5.04
C PHE A 176 6.29 9.38 5.82
N GLN A 177 6.40 9.82 7.08
CA GLN A 177 5.23 10.24 7.88
C GLN A 177 4.56 11.53 7.37
N ARG A 178 5.20 12.27 6.46
CA ARG A 178 4.61 13.44 5.78
C ARG A 178 3.68 13.04 4.62
N ILE A 179 3.66 11.76 4.26
CA ILE A 179 2.81 11.23 3.20
C ILE A 179 1.49 10.78 3.82
N VAL A 180 0.37 11.24 3.26
CA VAL A 180 -0.97 10.80 3.67
C VAL A 180 -1.44 9.68 2.76
N VAL A 181 -1.98 8.62 3.34
CA VAL A 181 -2.61 7.50 2.64
C VAL A 181 -3.92 7.19 3.36
N SER A 182 -5.05 7.64 2.82
CA SER A 182 -6.39 7.47 3.39
C SER A 182 -6.95 6.07 3.15
N PRO A 183 -7.90 5.57 3.96
CA PRO A 183 -8.58 4.30 3.68
C PRO A 183 -9.15 4.25 2.25
N CYS A 184 -8.91 3.16 1.54
CA CYS A 184 -9.27 2.93 0.13
C CYS A 184 -8.77 3.98 -0.87
N SER A 185 -7.83 4.86 -0.48
CA SER A 185 -7.13 5.70 -1.44
C SER A 185 -6.25 4.86 -2.36
N ILE A 186 -6.06 5.36 -3.58
CA ILE A 186 -5.24 4.74 -4.61
C ILE A 186 -3.98 5.57 -4.82
N THR A 187 -2.83 4.91 -4.71
CA THR A 187 -1.51 5.47 -5.03
C THR A 187 -0.98 4.74 -6.25
N ALA A 188 -0.65 5.46 -7.31
CA ALA A 188 -0.22 4.91 -8.58
C ALA A 188 1.26 5.19 -8.82
N ILE A 189 2.05 4.12 -9.01
CA ILE A 189 3.48 4.22 -9.31
C ILE A 189 3.79 3.35 -10.53
N ALA A 190 4.40 3.94 -11.55
CA ALA A 190 4.87 3.25 -12.74
C ALA A 190 6.35 2.87 -12.56
N TYR A 191 6.67 1.58 -12.72
CA TYR A 191 8.03 1.04 -12.61
C TYR A 191 8.55 0.66 -13.99
N GLY A 192 9.45 1.47 -14.52
CA GLY A 192 10.07 1.31 -15.83
C GLY A 192 11.57 1.12 -15.78
N ALA A 193 12.20 0.97 -16.94
CA ALA A 193 13.66 0.79 -17.05
C ALA A 193 14.47 1.99 -16.53
N ALA A 194 13.90 3.20 -16.54
CA ALA A 194 14.52 4.42 -16.02
C ALA A 194 14.26 4.64 -14.52
N GLY A 195 13.62 3.70 -13.86
CA GLY A 195 13.23 3.80 -12.45
C GLY A 195 11.73 4.05 -12.25
N PRO A 196 11.30 4.24 -11.00
CA PRO A 196 9.90 4.49 -10.66
C PRO A 196 9.48 5.93 -10.96
N VAL A 197 8.21 6.11 -11.35
CA VAL A 197 7.55 7.41 -11.50
C VAL A 197 6.27 7.40 -10.68
N VAL A 198 6.14 8.30 -9.72
CA VAL A 198 4.94 8.46 -8.90
C VAL A 198 3.94 9.30 -9.67
N LEU A 199 2.82 8.69 -10.09
CA LEU A 199 1.78 9.33 -10.89
C LEU A 199 0.70 9.99 -10.03
N ALA A 200 0.35 9.36 -8.91
CA ALA A 200 -0.60 9.89 -7.94
C ALA A 200 -0.33 9.30 -6.56
N VAL A 201 -0.60 10.10 -5.53
CA VAL A 201 -0.58 9.65 -4.13
C VAL A 201 -1.92 10.02 -3.51
N ASN A 202 -2.50 9.09 -2.73
CA ASN A 202 -3.73 9.31 -1.96
C ASN A 202 -4.94 9.76 -2.80
N SER A 203 -5.10 9.25 -4.03
CA SER A 203 -6.26 9.58 -4.87
C SER A 203 -7.53 8.93 -4.33
N THR A 204 -8.56 9.74 -4.07
CA THR A 204 -9.84 9.30 -3.48
C THR A 204 -11.06 9.51 -4.38
N GLY A 205 -10.95 10.22 -5.52
CA GLY A 205 -12.10 10.57 -6.34
C GLY A 205 -11.89 10.68 -7.87
N ASP A 206 -10.64 10.67 -8.37
CA ASP A 206 -10.38 11.00 -9.78
C ASP A 206 -10.49 9.79 -10.72
N ASP A 207 -10.62 10.08 -12.04
CA ASP A 207 -10.55 9.08 -13.11
C ASP A 207 -9.12 8.52 -13.20
N LEU A 208 -8.96 7.25 -12.89
CA LEU A 208 -7.67 6.55 -12.90
C LEU A 208 -7.10 6.34 -14.33
N ASN A 209 -7.92 6.45 -15.39
CA ASN A 209 -7.41 6.32 -16.76
C ASN A 209 -6.41 7.42 -17.13
N ARG A 210 -6.50 8.57 -16.47
CA ARG A 210 -5.53 9.67 -16.62
C ARG A 210 -4.16 9.36 -16.05
N LEU A 211 -4.04 8.32 -15.21
CA LEU A 211 -2.81 7.89 -14.57
C LEU A 211 -2.08 6.78 -15.34
N VAL A 212 -2.68 6.27 -16.42
CA VAL A 212 -2.06 5.25 -17.26
C VAL A 212 -1.03 5.92 -18.17
N PRO A 213 0.26 5.53 -18.11
CA PRO A 213 1.28 6.07 -19.00
C PRO A 213 0.95 5.80 -20.47
N SER A 214 1.12 6.80 -21.32
CA SER A 214 0.95 6.74 -22.78
C SER A 214 2.12 6.05 -23.49
#